data_4f515a9d7f3b9c5b40df85ea1933634c
#
_entry.id   4f515a9d7f3b9c5b40df85ea1933634c
#
_cell.length_a   1.000
_cell.length_b   1.000
_cell.length_c   1.000
_cell.angle_alpha   90.00
_cell.angle_beta   90.00
_cell.angle_gamma   90.00
#
_symmetry.space_group_name_H-M   'P 1'
#
loop_
_entity.id
_entity.type
_entity.pdbx_description
1 polymer ?
#
loop_
_entity_poly.entity_id
_entity_poly.type
_entity_poly.pdbx_seq_one_letter_code
_entity_poly.pdbx_strand_id
1 'polypeptide(L)'
;MTTILDYATKTKASDIHIEPLEAALVVRCRIDGVLRKVMELPKSIEPALVSRIKILANLKIDEHRVPQDGQFTVSVEGTEIDLRIAVSPVIWGEQVVIRLLDKTGNSFNLEDMGYAGRALRTILKGISAPNGMVLTSGPTGSGKSTTLAALIDKINNEKAQHIITIEDPIEFTHKSKRSAIVQREVHYDTYSFSAALRSALRQDPDVVLIGEMRDLETISAAITIAETGHLVFATLHTNSASQSID
;
A
#
# COMPACT_ATOMS: atom_id res chain seq x y z
N MET A 1 10.79 20.74 7.31
CA MET A 1 10.20 19.55 6.67
C MET A 1 11.19 18.90 5.69
N THR A 2 11.73 19.60 4.72
CA THR A 2 12.67 19.07 3.72
C THR A 2 13.85 18.32 4.35
N THR A 3 14.53 18.94 5.33
CA THR A 3 15.66 18.30 6.04
C THR A 3 15.31 16.97 6.71
N ILE A 4 14.08 16.83 7.24
CA ILE A 4 13.61 15.60 7.87
C ILE A 4 13.41 14.52 6.81
N LEU A 5 12.78 14.88 5.69
CA LEU A 5 12.53 13.95 4.57
C LEU A 5 13.85 13.52 3.91
N ASP A 6 14.77 14.46 3.66
CA ASP A 6 16.10 14.17 3.10
C ASP A 6 16.88 13.18 3.97
N TYR A 7 16.86 13.40 5.30
CA TYR A 7 17.50 12.48 6.24
C TYR A 7 16.85 11.09 6.21
N ALA A 8 15.52 11.04 6.26
CA ALA A 8 14.78 9.77 6.26
C ALA A 8 15.02 8.98 4.96
N THR A 9 15.04 9.66 3.82
CA THR A 9 15.33 9.04 2.51
C THR A 9 16.76 8.50 2.46
N LYS A 10 17.75 9.32 2.85
CA LYS A 10 19.17 8.90 2.85
C LYS A 10 19.44 7.71 3.77
N THR A 11 18.74 7.62 4.88
CA THR A 11 18.88 6.51 5.84
C THR A 11 17.94 5.34 5.56
N LYS A 12 17.15 5.39 4.47
CA LYS A 12 16.14 4.39 4.11
C LYS A 12 15.18 4.11 5.26
N ALA A 13 14.76 5.15 5.97
CA ALA A 13 13.80 5.03 7.04
C ALA A 13 12.43 4.63 6.48
N SER A 14 11.75 3.70 7.15
CA SER A 14 10.38 3.30 6.79
C SER A 14 9.34 4.28 7.29
N ASP A 15 9.56 4.86 8.48
CA ASP A 15 8.60 5.76 9.13
C ASP A 15 9.34 6.93 9.80
N ILE A 16 8.66 8.09 9.84
CA ILE A 16 9.06 9.27 10.61
C ILE A 16 7.97 9.51 11.65
N HIS A 17 8.36 9.63 12.90
CA HIS A 17 7.49 9.99 14.01
C HIS A 17 7.84 11.41 14.47
N ILE A 18 6.86 12.29 14.47
CA ILE A 18 6.97 13.65 15.02
C ILE A 18 6.10 13.69 16.28
N GLU A 19 6.76 13.70 17.42
CA GLU A 19 6.13 13.47 18.73
C GLU A 19 6.21 14.73 19.58
N PRO A 20 5.08 15.39 19.88
CA PRO A 20 5.03 16.51 20.79
C PRO A 20 5.20 16.00 22.24
N LEU A 21 6.18 16.54 22.93
CA LEU A 21 6.37 16.38 24.36
C LEU A 21 5.98 17.70 25.07
N GLU A 22 6.04 17.71 26.40
CA GLU A 22 5.71 18.88 27.20
C GLU A 22 6.54 20.10 26.80
N ALA A 23 7.87 19.94 26.72
CA ALA A 23 8.83 21.03 26.49
C ALA A 23 9.47 21.04 25.10
N ALA A 24 9.29 20.01 24.30
CA ALA A 24 9.99 19.84 23.04
C ALA A 24 9.13 19.09 22.00
N LEU A 25 9.56 19.18 20.74
CA LEU A 25 9.05 18.35 19.65
C LEU A 25 10.18 17.39 19.26
N VAL A 26 9.95 16.08 19.39
CA VAL A 26 10.95 15.06 19.07
C VAL A 26 10.64 14.43 17.73
N VAL A 27 11.65 14.30 16.87
CA VAL A 27 11.55 13.57 15.61
C VAL A 27 12.36 12.29 15.74
N ARG A 28 11.70 11.16 15.43
CA ARG A 28 12.31 9.83 15.37
C ARG A 28 12.10 9.23 13.99
N CYS A 29 13.08 8.48 13.52
CA CYS A 29 12.98 7.69 12.30
C CYS A 29 13.11 6.20 12.62
N ARG A 30 12.30 5.39 11.97
CA ARG A 30 12.44 3.93 12.02
C ARG A 30 13.39 3.49 10.93
N ILE A 31 14.57 3.03 11.34
CA ILE A 31 15.64 2.58 10.45
C ILE A 31 15.94 1.12 10.82
N ASP A 32 15.87 0.22 9.85
CA ASP A 32 16.05 -1.23 10.05
C ASP A 32 15.17 -1.78 11.20
N GLY A 33 13.91 -1.33 11.24
CA GLY A 33 12.94 -1.72 12.27
C GLY A 33 13.09 -1.03 13.63
N VAL A 34 14.20 -0.30 13.86
CA VAL A 34 14.50 0.35 15.14
C VAL A 34 14.15 1.84 15.09
N LEU A 35 13.35 2.30 16.04
CA LEU A 35 12.98 3.71 16.17
C LEU A 35 14.10 4.50 16.86
N ARG A 36 14.74 5.43 16.12
CA ARG A 36 15.87 6.23 16.59
C ARG A 36 15.50 7.70 16.64
N LYS A 37 15.88 8.39 17.73
CA LYS A 37 15.77 9.85 17.84
C LYS A 37 16.76 10.50 16.87
N VAL A 38 16.24 11.36 15.98
CA VAL A 38 17.03 12.05 14.95
C VAL A 38 17.28 13.50 15.31
N MET A 39 16.25 14.17 15.83
CA MET A 39 16.37 15.58 16.24
C MET A 39 15.35 15.92 17.33
N GLU A 40 15.64 17.03 17.99
CA GLU A 40 14.75 17.68 18.93
C GLU A 40 14.59 19.14 18.50
N LEU A 41 13.37 19.61 18.45
CA LEU A 41 13.00 20.94 18.02
C LEU A 41 12.30 21.67 19.17
N PRO A 42 12.37 23.02 19.20
CA PRO A 42 11.59 23.81 20.14
C PRO A 42 10.09 23.51 19.98
N LYS A 43 9.39 23.42 21.12
CA LYS A 43 7.94 23.19 21.12
C LYS A 43 7.15 24.19 20.27
N SER A 44 7.60 25.43 20.20
CA SER A 44 6.98 26.50 19.42
C SER A 44 6.89 26.24 17.91
N ILE A 45 7.68 25.29 17.38
CA ILE A 45 7.67 24.95 15.95
C ILE A 45 6.53 23.99 15.61
N GLU A 46 5.99 23.25 16.59
CA GLU A 46 4.97 22.20 16.35
C GLU A 46 3.76 22.70 15.55
N PRO A 47 3.07 23.81 15.91
CA PRO A 47 1.87 24.21 15.20
C PRO A 47 2.14 24.50 13.72
N ALA A 48 3.25 25.16 13.43
CA ALA A 48 3.64 25.50 12.05
C ALA A 48 4.00 24.25 11.24
N LEU A 49 4.72 23.29 11.85
CA LEU A 49 5.11 22.06 11.19
C LEU A 49 3.91 21.16 10.92
N VAL A 50 3.03 20.97 11.90
CA VAL A 50 1.82 20.15 11.77
C VAL A 50 0.86 20.77 10.75
N SER A 51 0.62 22.08 10.81
CA SER A 51 -0.22 22.77 9.81
C SER A 51 0.33 22.60 8.40
N ARG A 52 1.65 22.70 8.22
CA ARG A 52 2.28 22.49 6.91
C ARG A 52 2.09 21.06 6.40
N ILE A 53 2.19 20.06 7.27
CA ILE A 53 1.94 18.65 6.93
C ILE A 53 0.48 18.45 6.54
N LYS A 54 -0.46 18.99 7.33
CA LYS A 54 -1.90 18.91 7.03
C LYS A 54 -2.24 19.53 5.68
N ILE A 55 -1.68 20.70 5.35
CA ILE A 55 -1.87 21.34 4.03
C ILE A 55 -1.40 20.43 2.90
N LEU A 56 -0.18 19.87 3.02
CA LEU A 56 0.38 19.01 1.99
C LEU A 56 -0.41 17.71 1.81
N ALA A 57 -0.97 17.18 2.89
CA ALA A 57 -1.77 15.96 2.89
C ALA A 57 -3.27 16.20 2.64
N ASN A 58 -3.68 17.45 2.32
CA ASN A 58 -5.07 17.86 2.14
C ASN A 58 -5.98 17.54 3.33
N LEU A 59 -5.44 17.69 4.55
CA LEU A 59 -6.16 17.49 5.81
C LEU A 59 -6.75 18.82 6.33
N LYS A 60 -7.73 18.72 7.22
CA LYS A 60 -8.35 19.90 7.87
C LYS A 60 -7.38 20.52 8.87
N ILE A 61 -6.99 21.78 8.64
CA ILE A 61 -6.01 22.49 9.45
C ILE A 61 -6.58 22.85 10.82
N ASP A 62 -7.85 23.15 10.87
CA ASP A 62 -8.61 23.61 12.04
C ASP A 62 -9.16 22.47 12.91
N GLU A 63 -9.02 21.22 12.48
CA GLU A 63 -9.44 20.06 13.26
C GLU A 63 -8.26 19.51 14.07
N HIS A 64 -8.39 19.52 15.41
CA HIS A 64 -7.36 19.09 16.36
C HIS A 64 -7.86 18.04 17.35
N ARG A 65 -9.08 17.50 17.17
CA ARG A 65 -9.74 16.63 18.16
C ARG A 65 -9.90 15.19 17.69
N VAL A 66 -9.84 14.97 16.39
CA VAL A 66 -10.00 13.65 15.78
C VAL A 66 -8.78 13.30 14.94
N PRO A 67 -8.39 12.04 14.90
CA PRO A 67 -7.35 11.57 13.98
C PRO A 67 -7.69 11.87 12.53
N GLN A 68 -6.67 12.16 11.73
CA GLN A 68 -6.79 12.41 10.30
C GLN A 68 -5.71 11.64 9.55
N ASP A 69 -6.09 11.01 8.46
CA ASP A 69 -5.18 10.31 7.57
C ASP A 69 -5.16 10.99 6.20
N GLY A 70 -3.98 11.02 5.56
CA GLY A 70 -3.80 11.63 4.26
C GLY A 70 -2.54 11.12 3.58
N GLN A 71 -2.33 11.62 2.36
CA GLN A 71 -1.18 11.23 1.57
C GLN A 71 -0.74 12.36 0.65
N PHE A 72 0.53 12.40 0.32
CA PHE A 72 1.07 13.25 -0.74
C PHE A 72 2.40 12.71 -1.26
N THR A 73 2.76 13.08 -2.48
CA THR A 73 4.02 12.70 -3.10
C THR A 73 5.02 13.83 -2.99
N VAL A 74 6.28 13.51 -2.71
CA VAL A 74 7.40 14.45 -2.73
C VAL A 74 8.48 13.97 -3.67
N SER A 75 9.20 14.90 -4.29
CA SER A 75 10.43 14.58 -5.01
C SER A 75 11.63 14.91 -4.13
N VAL A 76 12.42 13.90 -3.79
CA VAL A 76 13.66 14.02 -3.04
C VAL A 76 14.82 13.54 -3.92
N GLU A 77 15.77 14.42 -4.22
CA GLU A 77 16.92 14.11 -5.09
C GLU A 77 16.54 13.47 -6.45
N GLY A 78 15.39 13.90 -7.02
CA GLY A 78 14.88 13.40 -8.30
C GLY A 78 14.08 12.09 -8.20
N THR A 79 13.92 11.55 -7.00
CA THR A 79 13.12 10.35 -6.73
C THR A 79 11.76 10.74 -6.17
N GLU A 80 10.67 10.22 -6.74
CA GLU A 80 9.33 10.40 -6.20
C GLU A 80 9.08 9.39 -5.07
N ILE A 81 8.69 9.92 -3.92
CA ILE A 81 8.36 9.15 -2.72
C ILE A 81 6.92 9.48 -2.33
N ASP A 82 6.08 8.46 -2.21
CA ASP A 82 4.76 8.62 -1.65
C ASP A 82 4.84 8.59 -0.13
N LEU A 83 4.18 9.53 0.49
CA LEU A 83 4.11 9.65 1.94
C LEU A 83 2.67 9.42 2.39
N ARG A 84 2.48 8.51 3.35
CA ARG A 84 1.24 8.35 4.08
C ARG A 84 1.36 8.99 5.43
N ILE A 85 0.40 9.81 5.78
CA ILE A 85 0.42 10.64 6.96
C ILE A 85 -0.76 10.27 7.85
N ALA A 86 -0.47 9.96 9.11
CA ALA A 86 -1.46 9.87 10.17
C ALA A 86 -1.18 10.99 11.19
N VAL A 87 -2.17 11.83 11.45
CA VAL A 87 -2.13 12.87 12.47
C VAL A 87 -3.10 12.49 13.57
N SER A 88 -2.63 12.41 14.79
CA SER A 88 -3.46 12.03 15.95
C SER A 88 -3.29 13.01 17.10
N PRO A 89 -4.40 13.48 17.70
CA PRO A 89 -4.36 14.28 18.93
C PRO A 89 -3.72 13.49 20.06
N VAL A 90 -2.84 14.12 20.81
CA VAL A 90 -2.21 13.57 22.00
C VAL A 90 -2.18 14.63 23.12
N ILE A 91 -1.80 14.25 24.34
CA ILE A 91 -1.86 15.16 25.48
C ILE A 91 -1.07 16.46 25.31
N TRP A 92 0.03 16.43 24.56
CA TRP A 92 0.92 17.58 24.35
C TRP A 92 0.83 18.21 22.96
N GLY A 93 -0.24 17.95 22.19
CA GLY A 93 -0.44 18.50 20.84
C GLY A 93 -0.89 17.46 19.85
N GLU A 94 -0.34 17.46 18.64
CA GLU A 94 -0.66 16.51 17.58
C GLU A 94 0.58 15.70 17.19
N GLN A 95 0.51 14.39 17.38
CA GLN A 95 1.52 13.46 16.87
C GLN A 95 1.30 13.23 15.38
N VAL A 96 2.39 13.23 14.62
CA VAL A 96 2.36 12.89 13.20
C VAL A 96 3.24 11.67 12.95
N VAL A 97 2.70 10.69 12.26
CA VAL A 97 3.46 9.55 11.72
C VAL A 97 3.43 9.65 10.20
N ILE A 98 4.60 9.60 9.59
CA ILE A 98 4.75 9.62 8.13
C ILE A 98 5.42 8.34 7.72
N ARG A 99 4.73 7.51 6.94
CA ARG A 99 5.29 6.32 6.29
C ARG A 99 5.83 6.68 4.91
N LEU A 100 7.05 6.29 4.63
CA LEU A 100 7.68 6.48 3.33
C LEU A 100 7.46 5.23 2.48
N LEU A 101 6.87 5.42 1.30
CA LEU A 101 6.66 4.36 0.31
C LEU A 101 7.58 4.66 -0.88
N ASP A 102 8.75 4.01 -0.89
CA ASP A 102 9.71 4.16 -1.98
C ASP A 102 9.20 3.40 -3.21
N LYS A 103 8.97 4.14 -4.29
CA LYS A 103 8.57 3.57 -5.59
C LYS A 103 9.76 3.17 -6.45
N THR A 104 10.98 3.56 -6.05
CA THR A 104 12.19 3.35 -6.83
C THR A 104 12.85 2.03 -6.45
N GLY A 105 13.04 1.17 -7.43
CA GLY A 105 13.90 0.01 -7.30
C GLY A 105 13.20 -1.34 -7.07
N ASN A 106 11.89 -1.42 -7.12
CA ASN A 106 11.24 -2.72 -7.15
C ASN A 106 11.34 -3.29 -8.57
N SER A 107 12.38 -4.09 -8.80
CA SER A 107 12.36 -5.06 -9.88
C SER A 107 11.21 -6.02 -9.56
N PHE A 108 10.11 -5.89 -10.31
CA PHE A 108 8.99 -6.83 -10.21
C PHE A 108 9.27 -8.11 -10.99
N ASN A 109 10.52 -8.56 -11.02
CA ASN A 109 10.90 -9.82 -11.61
C ASN A 109 10.81 -10.94 -10.56
N LEU A 110 10.02 -11.97 -10.83
CA LEU A 110 9.79 -13.07 -9.91
C LEU A 110 11.10 -13.83 -9.60
N GLU A 111 12.01 -13.93 -10.56
CA GLU A 111 13.31 -14.57 -10.40
C GLU A 111 14.19 -13.80 -9.41
N ASP A 112 14.22 -12.46 -9.51
CA ASP A 112 14.97 -11.59 -8.60
C ASP A 112 14.40 -11.62 -7.18
N MET A 113 13.10 -11.94 -7.04
CA MET A 113 12.44 -12.17 -5.76
C MET A 113 12.72 -13.54 -5.16
N GLY A 114 13.51 -14.39 -5.84
CA GLY A 114 13.90 -15.72 -5.39
C GLY A 114 12.96 -16.85 -5.81
N TYR A 115 11.94 -16.58 -6.62
CA TYR A 115 11.11 -17.65 -7.18
C TYR A 115 11.88 -18.45 -8.22
N ALA A 116 11.98 -19.77 -8.04
CA ALA A 116 12.71 -20.66 -8.94
C ALA A 116 12.03 -22.03 -9.06
N GLY A 117 12.45 -22.80 -10.05
CA GLY A 117 12.10 -24.22 -10.20
C GLY A 117 10.58 -24.46 -10.29
N ARG A 118 10.07 -25.34 -9.42
CA ARG A 118 8.63 -25.70 -9.41
C ARG A 118 7.73 -24.54 -9.02
N ALA A 119 8.15 -23.73 -8.04
CA ALA A 119 7.36 -22.62 -7.55
C ALA A 119 7.11 -21.59 -8.67
N LEU A 120 8.17 -21.16 -9.36
CA LEU A 120 8.07 -20.24 -10.49
C LEU A 120 7.16 -20.80 -11.60
N ARG A 121 7.34 -22.07 -12.00
CA ARG A 121 6.50 -22.70 -13.03
C ARG A 121 5.01 -22.73 -12.64
N THR A 122 4.72 -23.01 -11.36
CA THR A 122 3.33 -23.03 -10.87
C THR A 122 2.69 -21.64 -10.88
N ILE A 123 3.43 -20.61 -10.46
CA ILE A 123 2.99 -19.21 -10.52
C ILE A 123 2.75 -18.80 -11.98
N LEU A 124 3.68 -19.06 -12.88
CA LEU A 124 3.55 -18.73 -14.30
C LEU A 124 2.35 -19.44 -14.95
N LYS A 125 2.06 -20.69 -14.56
CA LYS A 125 0.85 -21.39 -14.98
C LYS A 125 -0.41 -20.69 -14.45
N GLY A 126 -0.41 -20.26 -13.20
CA GLY A 126 -1.54 -19.54 -12.59
C GLY A 126 -1.87 -18.24 -13.32
N ILE A 127 -0.87 -17.40 -13.61
CA ILE A 127 -1.10 -16.13 -14.35
C ILE A 127 -1.44 -16.33 -15.82
N SER A 128 -1.22 -17.52 -16.35
CA SER A 128 -1.57 -17.87 -17.73
C SER A 128 -2.98 -18.47 -17.86
N ALA A 129 -3.61 -18.79 -16.74
CA ALA A 129 -4.98 -19.32 -16.73
C ALA A 129 -5.96 -18.24 -17.28
N PRO A 130 -7.00 -18.67 -18.02
CA PRO A 130 -8.01 -17.74 -18.51
C PRO A 130 -8.91 -17.20 -17.39
N ASN A 131 -9.14 -17.98 -16.36
CA ASN A 131 -9.97 -17.66 -15.19
C ASN A 131 -9.54 -18.52 -14.00
N GLY A 132 -10.04 -18.19 -12.83
CA GLY A 132 -9.78 -18.88 -11.57
C GLY A 132 -9.19 -17.94 -10.53
N MET A 133 -8.64 -18.51 -9.44
CA MET A 133 -8.14 -17.74 -8.33
C MET A 133 -6.70 -18.12 -7.97
N VAL A 134 -5.86 -17.12 -7.75
CA VAL A 134 -4.51 -17.26 -7.20
C VAL A 134 -4.46 -16.55 -5.87
N LEU A 135 -4.22 -17.31 -4.80
CA LEU A 135 -4.17 -16.81 -3.43
C LEU A 135 -2.73 -16.70 -2.94
N THR A 136 -2.40 -15.58 -2.33
CA THR A 136 -1.19 -15.40 -1.54
C THR A 136 -1.54 -15.35 -0.07
N SER A 137 -0.85 -16.14 0.75
CA SER A 137 -1.07 -16.15 2.20
C SER A 137 0.25 -15.98 2.96
N GLY A 138 0.16 -15.56 4.20
CA GLY A 138 1.33 -15.38 5.06
C GLY A 138 1.20 -14.17 6.00
N PRO A 139 2.10 -14.01 6.96
CA PRO A 139 2.10 -12.89 7.89
C PRO A 139 2.44 -11.57 7.19
N THR A 140 2.25 -10.46 7.91
CA THR A 140 2.68 -9.13 7.44
C THR A 140 4.19 -9.11 7.20
N GLY A 141 4.61 -8.49 6.11
CA GLY A 141 6.04 -8.41 5.73
C GLY A 141 6.58 -9.66 5.01
N SER A 142 5.76 -10.67 4.71
CA SER A 142 6.20 -11.87 3.98
C SER A 142 6.33 -11.67 2.46
N GLY A 143 6.05 -10.48 1.94
CA GLY A 143 6.17 -10.16 0.51
C GLY A 143 4.91 -10.45 -0.32
N LYS A 144 3.73 -10.59 0.30
CA LYS A 144 2.46 -10.83 -0.42
C LYS A 144 2.18 -9.76 -1.47
N SER A 145 2.12 -8.50 -1.05
CA SER A 145 1.83 -7.35 -1.93
C SER A 145 2.89 -7.19 -3.02
N THR A 146 4.16 -7.39 -2.67
CA THR A 146 5.26 -7.35 -3.64
C THR A 146 5.13 -8.46 -4.69
N THR A 147 4.75 -9.68 -4.26
CA THR A 147 4.49 -10.79 -5.18
C THR A 147 3.33 -10.47 -6.11
N LEU A 148 2.21 -9.98 -5.58
CA LEU A 148 1.05 -9.61 -6.39
C LEU A 148 1.38 -8.49 -7.38
N ALA A 149 2.14 -7.48 -6.95
CA ALA A 149 2.61 -6.41 -7.83
C ALA A 149 3.46 -6.97 -8.99
N ALA A 150 4.34 -7.94 -8.71
CA ALA A 150 5.13 -8.62 -9.74
C ALA A 150 4.25 -9.39 -10.74
N LEU A 151 3.21 -10.06 -10.27
CA LEU A 151 2.26 -10.79 -11.14
C LEU A 151 1.49 -9.82 -12.04
N ILE A 152 0.98 -8.72 -11.48
CA ILE A 152 0.27 -7.68 -12.23
C ILE A 152 1.19 -7.02 -13.25
N ASP A 153 2.42 -6.66 -12.87
CA ASP A 153 3.37 -6.06 -13.81
C ASP A 153 3.73 -7.01 -14.96
N LYS A 154 3.90 -8.30 -14.67
CA LYS A 154 4.14 -9.32 -15.70
C LYS A 154 2.96 -9.42 -16.67
N ILE A 155 1.73 -9.51 -16.20
CA ILE A 155 0.53 -9.52 -17.04
C ILE A 155 0.46 -8.24 -17.87
N ASN A 156 0.67 -7.08 -17.23
CA ASN A 156 0.65 -5.77 -17.88
C ASN A 156 1.69 -5.61 -19.01
N ASN A 157 2.85 -6.26 -18.86
CA ASN A 157 3.89 -6.25 -19.90
C ASN A 157 3.59 -7.22 -21.06
N GLU A 158 2.93 -8.34 -20.78
CA GLU A 158 2.82 -9.44 -21.75
C GLU A 158 1.45 -9.52 -22.43
N LYS A 159 0.37 -9.10 -21.75
CA LYS A 159 -1.02 -9.29 -22.21
C LYS A 159 -1.74 -7.95 -22.39
N ALA A 160 -2.69 -7.91 -23.32
CA ALA A 160 -3.61 -6.78 -23.52
C ALA A 160 -4.92 -7.10 -22.80
N GLN A 161 -4.99 -6.80 -21.50
CA GLN A 161 -6.11 -7.11 -20.61
C GLN A 161 -6.59 -5.87 -19.86
N HIS A 162 -7.82 -5.91 -19.36
CA HIS A 162 -8.35 -4.94 -18.42
C HIS A 162 -8.15 -5.46 -17.00
N ILE A 163 -7.31 -4.78 -16.24
CA ILE A 163 -6.92 -5.14 -14.88
C ILE A 163 -7.54 -4.14 -13.91
N ILE A 164 -8.30 -4.61 -12.94
CA ILE A 164 -8.83 -3.78 -11.86
C ILE A 164 -8.21 -4.23 -10.54
N THR A 165 -7.60 -3.30 -9.80
CA THR A 165 -7.14 -3.58 -8.44
C THR A 165 -8.00 -2.85 -7.42
N ILE A 166 -8.28 -3.51 -6.30
CA ILE A 166 -9.01 -2.97 -5.15
C ILE A 166 -8.15 -3.24 -3.92
N GLU A 167 -7.66 -2.18 -3.31
CA GLU A 167 -6.62 -2.27 -2.28
C GLU A 167 -6.94 -1.36 -1.08
N ASP A 168 -6.42 -1.71 0.09
CA ASP A 168 -6.55 -0.92 1.32
C ASP A 168 -5.24 -0.98 2.13
N PRO A 169 -4.36 -0.05 1.87
CA PRO A 169 -4.30 0.92 0.78
C PRO A 169 -3.52 0.41 -0.45
N ILE A 170 -3.47 1.19 -1.54
CA ILE A 170 -2.60 0.88 -2.69
C ILE A 170 -1.13 0.99 -2.25
N GLU A 171 -0.38 -0.12 -2.29
CA GLU A 171 1.05 -0.15 -1.93
C GLU A 171 1.94 0.14 -3.14
N PHE A 172 1.55 -0.30 -4.33
CA PHE A 172 2.31 -0.15 -5.57
C PHE A 172 1.44 0.44 -6.67
N THR A 173 1.87 1.53 -7.28
CA THR A 173 1.18 2.11 -8.45
C THR A 173 1.69 1.50 -9.74
N HIS A 174 0.77 1.11 -10.61
CA HIS A 174 1.06 0.53 -11.91
C HIS A 174 0.70 1.51 -13.04
N LYS A 175 1.64 1.73 -13.94
CA LYS A 175 1.34 2.44 -15.20
C LYS A 175 0.80 1.44 -16.21
N SER A 176 -0.28 1.77 -16.91
CA SER A 176 -0.77 0.96 -18.03
C SER A 176 0.31 0.84 -19.10
N LYS A 177 0.55 -0.39 -19.59
CA LYS A 177 1.50 -0.73 -20.65
C LYS A 177 0.75 -1.40 -21.80
N ARG A 178 0.77 -2.74 -21.86
CA ARG A 178 -0.08 -3.48 -22.81
C ARG A 178 -1.50 -3.65 -22.29
N SER A 179 -1.66 -3.76 -20.97
CA SER A 179 -2.95 -3.81 -20.32
C SER A 179 -3.42 -2.41 -19.89
N ALA A 180 -4.73 -2.24 -19.78
CA ALA A 180 -5.33 -1.11 -19.09
C ALA A 180 -5.43 -1.46 -17.60
N ILE A 181 -4.86 -0.63 -16.73
CA ILE A 181 -4.92 -0.85 -15.27
C ILE A 181 -5.72 0.27 -14.61
N VAL A 182 -6.72 -0.11 -13.84
CA VAL A 182 -7.51 0.77 -12.97
C VAL A 182 -7.29 0.33 -11.53
N GLN A 183 -6.70 1.18 -10.72
CA GLN A 183 -6.48 0.93 -9.29
C GLN A 183 -7.48 1.73 -8.46
N ARG A 184 -8.10 1.10 -7.48
CA ARG A 184 -9.07 1.73 -6.57
C ARG A 184 -8.68 1.47 -5.12
N GLU A 185 -8.59 2.55 -4.35
CA GLU A 185 -8.30 2.49 -2.93
C GLU A 185 -9.59 2.52 -2.13
N VAL A 186 -9.73 1.58 -1.19
CA VAL A 186 -10.87 1.55 -0.26
C VAL A 186 -10.78 2.79 0.64
N HIS A 187 -11.92 3.36 0.98
CA HIS A 187 -12.12 4.60 1.71
C HIS A 187 -11.82 5.91 0.94
N TYR A 188 -11.09 5.83 -0.20
CA TYR A 188 -10.86 7.00 -1.08
C TYR A 188 -11.71 6.92 -2.36
N ASP A 189 -11.59 5.83 -3.11
CA ASP A 189 -12.26 5.64 -4.40
C ASP A 189 -13.51 4.78 -4.29
N THR A 190 -13.66 4.07 -3.17
CA THR A 190 -14.78 3.16 -2.90
C THR A 190 -15.01 3.01 -1.40
N TYR A 191 -16.24 2.67 -1.00
CA TYR A 191 -16.60 2.52 0.40
C TYR A 191 -16.11 1.22 1.04
N SER A 192 -16.02 0.14 0.27
CA SER A 192 -15.62 -1.18 0.76
C SER A 192 -15.16 -2.08 -0.39
N PHE A 193 -14.48 -3.17 -0.05
CA PHE A 193 -14.10 -4.20 -1.02
C PHE A 193 -15.33 -4.78 -1.74
N SER A 194 -16.39 -5.14 -1.03
CA SER A 194 -17.59 -5.72 -1.61
C SER A 194 -18.32 -4.76 -2.56
N ALA A 195 -18.38 -3.46 -2.23
CA ALA A 195 -18.96 -2.45 -3.09
C ALA A 195 -18.14 -2.26 -4.38
N ALA A 196 -16.80 -2.24 -4.24
CA ALA A 196 -15.90 -2.13 -5.37
C ALA A 196 -15.96 -3.35 -6.29
N LEU A 197 -16.01 -4.57 -5.75
CA LEU A 197 -16.13 -5.81 -6.52
C LEU A 197 -17.43 -5.86 -7.33
N ARG A 198 -18.58 -5.52 -6.70
CA ARG A 198 -19.86 -5.39 -7.43
C ARG A 198 -19.80 -4.37 -8.58
N SER A 199 -19.05 -3.31 -8.41
CA SER A 199 -18.84 -2.31 -9.47
C SER A 199 -17.89 -2.82 -10.55
N ALA A 200 -16.82 -3.50 -10.17
CA ALA A 200 -15.81 -4.03 -11.07
C ALA A 200 -16.40 -5.00 -12.11
N LEU A 201 -17.31 -5.87 -11.71
CA LEU A 201 -18.00 -6.80 -12.61
C LEU A 201 -18.75 -6.13 -13.79
N ARG A 202 -19.12 -4.86 -13.64
CA ARG A 202 -19.78 -4.09 -14.71
C ARG A 202 -18.81 -3.34 -15.61
N GLN A 203 -17.51 -3.50 -15.37
CA GLN A 203 -16.45 -2.80 -16.11
C GLN A 203 -15.67 -3.73 -17.04
N ASP A 204 -16.17 -4.95 -17.27
CA ASP A 204 -15.57 -5.95 -18.15
C ASP A 204 -14.08 -6.21 -17.84
N PRO A 205 -13.74 -6.60 -16.60
CA PRO A 205 -12.36 -6.90 -16.24
C PRO A 205 -11.96 -8.30 -16.71
N ASP A 206 -10.75 -8.46 -17.20
CA ASP A 206 -10.14 -9.78 -17.40
C ASP A 206 -9.47 -10.29 -16.11
N VAL A 207 -8.89 -9.34 -15.36
CA VAL A 207 -8.12 -9.61 -14.13
C VAL A 207 -8.60 -8.71 -13.01
N VAL A 208 -8.83 -9.29 -11.83
CA VAL A 208 -9.18 -8.55 -10.62
C VAL A 208 -8.18 -8.87 -9.52
N LEU A 209 -7.55 -7.86 -8.92
CA LEU A 209 -6.73 -7.99 -7.72
C LEU A 209 -7.51 -7.46 -6.52
N ILE A 210 -7.57 -8.26 -5.46
CA ILE A 210 -8.17 -7.92 -4.18
C ILE A 210 -7.04 -7.90 -3.14
N GLY A 211 -6.71 -6.71 -2.65
CA GLY A 211 -5.59 -6.48 -1.73
C GLY A 211 -5.64 -7.38 -0.50
N GLU A 212 -6.84 -7.57 0.05
CA GLU A 212 -7.07 -8.53 1.13
C GLU A 212 -8.54 -8.97 1.19
N MET A 213 -8.76 -10.20 1.67
CA MET A 213 -10.09 -10.75 1.95
C MET A 213 -10.21 -11.01 3.45
N ARG A 214 -11.01 -10.21 4.15
CA ARG A 214 -11.19 -10.29 5.62
C ARG A 214 -12.59 -10.77 6.03
N ASP A 215 -13.55 -10.69 5.15
CA ASP A 215 -14.97 -11.00 5.44
C ASP A 215 -15.57 -11.94 4.40
N LEU A 216 -16.61 -12.66 4.83
CA LEU A 216 -17.28 -13.66 4.00
C LEU A 216 -17.93 -13.06 2.74
N GLU A 217 -18.37 -11.81 2.78
CA GLU A 217 -19.00 -11.15 1.62
C GLU A 217 -17.94 -10.92 0.53
N THR A 218 -16.79 -10.41 0.89
CA THR A 218 -15.64 -10.21 -0.02
C THR A 218 -15.15 -11.54 -0.59
N ILE A 219 -15.01 -12.58 0.25
CA ILE A 219 -14.59 -13.93 -0.18
C ILE A 219 -15.59 -14.53 -1.16
N SER A 220 -16.88 -14.49 -0.83
CA SER A 220 -17.94 -15.03 -1.70
C SER A 220 -17.99 -14.30 -3.05
N ALA A 221 -17.83 -12.98 -3.04
CA ALA A 221 -17.78 -12.20 -4.27
C ALA A 221 -16.55 -12.55 -5.12
N ALA A 222 -15.39 -12.72 -4.50
CA ALA A 222 -14.15 -13.10 -5.18
C ALA A 222 -14.25 -14.49 -5.85
N ILE A 223 -14.84 -15.48 -5.15
CA ILE A 223 -15.08 -16.81 -5.70
C ILE A 223 -16.03 -16.71 -6.90
N THR A 224 -17.14 -15.98 -6.76
CA THR A 224 -18.11 -15.80 -7.84
C THR A 224 -17.45 -15.18 -9.09
N ILE A 225 -16.58 -14.18 -8.91
CA ILE A 225 -15.85 -13.56 -10.00
C ILE A 225 -14.93 -14.56 -10.69
N ALA A 226 -14.20 -15.37 -9.91
CA ALA A 226 -13.31 -16.40 -10.44
C ALA A 226 -14.06 -17.49 -11.22
N GLU A 227 -15.27 -17.88 -10.76
CA GLU A 227 -16.12 -18.87 -11.42
C GLU A 227 -16.80 -18.33 -12.69
N THR A 228 -16.98 -17.02 -12.78
CA THR A 228 -17.65 -16.35 -13.92
C THR A 228 -16.71 -15.91 -15.03
N GLY A 229 -15.50 -16.47 -15.09
CA GLY A 229 -14.62 -16.30 -16.24
C GLY A 229 -13.49 -15.28 -16.06
N HIS A 230 -13.25 -14.80 -14.83
CA HIS A 230 -12.23 -13.80 -14.54
C HIS A 230 -11.04 -14.42 -13.79
N LEU A 231 -9.85 -13.88 -13.98
CA LEU A 231 -8.67 -14.27 -13.19
C LEU A 231 -8.56 -13.37 -11.95
N VAL A 232 -8.65 -13.97 -10.78
CA VAL A 232 -8.64 -13.26 -9.48
C VAL A 232 -7.34 -13.50 -8.77
N PHE A 233 -6.70 -12.43 -8.31
CA PHE A 233 -5.59 -12.44 -7.37
C PHE A 233 -6.04 -11.88 -6.04
N ALA A 234 -5.74 -12.57 -4.92
CA ALA A 234 -6.13 -12.08 -3.61
C ALA A 234 -5.12 -12.46 -2.52
N THR A 235 -5.18 -11.73 -1.39
CA THR A 235 -4.42 -12.11 -0.19
C THR A 235 -5.31 -12.58 0.94
N LEU A 236 -4.75 -13.50 1.72
CA LEU A 236 -5.29 -13.96 2.99
C LEU A 236 -4.25 -13.79 4.11
N HIS A 237 -4.71 -13.51 5.31
CA HIS A 237 -3.87 -13.44 6.50
C HIS A 237 -3.92 -14.76 7.28
N THR A 238 -3.55 -15.85 6.62
CA THR A 238 -3.45 -17.18 7.23
C THR A 238 -1.98 -17.57 7.40
N ASN A 239 -1.70 -18.44 8.38
CA ASN A 239 -0.33 -18.87 8.67
C ASN A 239 0.21 -19.90 7.67
N SER A 240 -0.66 -20.51 6.88
CA SER A 240 -0.28 -21.51 5.86
C SER A 240 -1.30 -21.58 4.74
N ALA A 241 -0.88 -22.11 3.59
CA ALA A 241 -1.76 -22.32 2.44
C ALA A 241 -2.90 -23.31 2.74
N SER A 242 -2.67 -24.32 3.58
CA SER A 242 -3.71 -25.28 4.00
C SER A 242 -4.81 -24.62 4.83
N GLN A 243 -4.46 -23.70 5.73
CA GLN A 243 -5.42 -22.96 6.54
C GLN A 243 -6.23 -21.91 5.73
N SER A 244 -5.88 -21.70 4.47
CA SER A 244 -6.64 -20.82 3.59
C SER A 244 -7.84 -21.49 2.92
N ILE A 245 -7.97 -22.81 3.09
CA ILE A 245 -9.03 -23.62 2.47
C ILE A 245 -10.15 -23.94 3.50
N ASP A 246 -9.82 -23.94 4.78
CA ASP A 246 -10.75 -24.15 5.90
C ASP A 246 -11.51 -22.85 6.24
#